data_7e107e06261f372787256076e8c4a0ae
#
_entry.id   7e107e06261f372787256076e8c4a0ae
#
_cell.length_a   1.000
_cell.length_b   1.000
_cell.length_c   1.000
_cell.angle_alpha   90.00
_cell.angle_beta   90.00
_cell.angle_gamma   90.00
#
_symmetry.space_group_name_H-M   'P 1'
#
loop_
_entity.id
_entity.type
_entity.pdbx_description
1 polymer ?
#
loop_
_entity_poly.entity_id
_entity_poly.type
_entity_poly.pdbx_seq_one_letter_code
_entity_poly.pdbx_strand_id
1 'polypeptide(L)'
;MKIAFGALLLSWLTTIALADENPVGFHSSTLADSHNDHSLEMVVWYPSATTAATQLIGDDVVFVGASAVRDAPPAAGKHPLLVLSHGYRGNWSNQIWLASALAHRGYIVAAINHPGTTTHDRSPQAAAQLWQRPIDVRRAIDGVTTQPEKFGLVANDRIAVVGHSLGGWTALEIAGARFDPDRFAHDCKAHPQLASCTVYGKINPASTSESKAALAADLRDKRVTAVVTLDLGLSRGMTDESLAALPVPTLVIAAGVPSRELPAELESANLAKRLPAASSRYVEISDASHFSFLSVCKPGAQVLLEEDVPGDGIICRDGDSARSRGVIQQQVTSLIDEFLQSSINKEDSL
;
A
#
# COMPACT_ATOMS: atom_id res chain seq x y z
N MET A 1 -75.59 9.29 3.33
CA MET A 1 -74.48 10.27 3.17
C MET A 1 -73.21 9.62 3.68
N LYS A 2 -72.43 9.02 2.78
CA LYS A 2 -71.15 8.31 3.13
C LYS A 2 -70.00 9.21 2.70
N ILE A 3 -69.23 9.67 3.70
CA ILE A 3 -68.03 10.48 3.46
C ILE A 3 -66.86 9.52 3.39
N ALA A 4 -66.20 9.49 2.23
CA ALA A 4 -64.94 8.73 2.05
C ALA A 4 -63.77 9.65 2.37
N PHE A 5 -62.93 9.23 3.36
CA PHE A 5 -61.64 9.83 3.66
C PHE A 5 -60.58 9.22 2.74
N GLY A 6 -60.07 10.03 1.84
CA GLY A 6 -58.89 9.66 1.03
C GLY A 6 -57.61 9.98 1.80
N ALA A 7 -56.82 8.95 2.13
CA ALA A 7 -55.50 9.11 2.69
C ALA A 7 -54.47 9.43 1.59
N LEU A 8 -53.87 10.62 1.60
CA LEU A 8 -52.76 11.00 0.76
C LEU A 8 -51.48 10.40 1.37
N LEU A 9 -50.91 9.38 0.71
CA LEU A 9 -49.58 8.85 1.00
C LEU A 9 -48.55 9.79 0.35
N LEU A 10 -47.87 10.62 1.18
CA LEU A 10 -46.68 11.35 0.78
C LEU A 10 -45.50 10.37 0.76
N SER A 11 -45.08 9.95 -0.44
CA SER A 11 -43.82 9.22 -0.64
C SER A 11 -42.66 10.20 -0.54
N TRP A 12 -41.86 10.06 0.53
CA TRP A 12 -40.59 10.73 0.68
C TRP A 12 -39.57 10.05 -0.24
N LEU A 13 -39.26 10.66 -1.37
CA LEU A 13 -38.10 10.32 -2.19
C LEU A 13 -36.86 10.82 -1.47
N THR A 14 -36.17 9.94 -0.74
CA THR A 14 -34.81 10.20 -0.29
C THR A 14 -33.90 10.22 -1.51
N THR A 15 -33.56 11.40 -1.99
CA THR A 15 -32.43 11.58 -2.91
C THR A 15 -31.15 11.19 -2.15
N ILE A 16 -30.60 10.03 -2.48
CA ILE A 16 -29.23 9.69 -2.12
C ILE A 16 -28.36 10.67 -2.91
N ALA A 17 -27.84 11.70 -2.24
CA ALA A 17 -26.78 12.53 -2.80
C ALA A 17 -25.60 11.60 -3.02
N LEU A 18 -25.29 11.29 -4.27
CA LEU A 18 -23.99 10.77 -4.65
C LEU A 18 -22.99 11.85 -4.18
N ALA A 19 -22.13 11.51 -3.24
CA ALA A 19 -21.03 12.39 -2.89
C ALA A 19 -20.30 12.67 -4.20
N ASP A 20 -20.21 13.95 -4.58
CA ASP A 20 -19.40 14.38 -5.71
C ASP A 20 -17.97 13.91 -5.43
N GLU A 21 -17.51 12.91 -6.18
CA GLU A 21 -16.13 12.45 -6.08
C GLU A 21 -15.22 13.59 -6.51
N ASN A 22 -14.30 14.00 -5.62
CA ASN A 22 -13.34 15.05 -5.93
C ASN A 22 -12.55 14.68 -7.19
N PRO A 23 -12.35 15.60 -8.15
CA PRO A 23 -11.43 15.37 -9.25
C PRO A 23 -10.04 15.04 -8.71
N VAL A 24 -9.31 14.14 -9.39
CA VAL A 24 -7.97 13.72 -8.97
C VAL A 24 -6.91 14.36 -9.85
N GLY A 25 -5.96 15.06 -9.22
CA GLY A 25 -4.73 15.50 -9.81
C GLY A 25 -3.66 14.40 -9.74
N PHE A 26 -2.71 14.41 -10.68
CA PHE A 26 -1.58 13.50 -10.74
C PHE A 26 -0.31 14.25 -11.11
N HIS A 27 0.77 13.99 -10.38
CA HIS A 27 2.09 14.53 -10.68
C HIS A 27 3.16 13.44 -10.56
N SER A 28 4.12 13.46 -11.48
CA SER A 28 5.30 12.58 -11.44
C SER A 28 6.55 13.42 -11.20
N SER A 29 7.40 13.00 -10.28
CA SER A 29 8.65 13.67 -9.94
C SER A 29 9.77 12.68 -9.61
N THR A 30 10.99 13.17 -9.63
CA THR A 30 12.16 12.44 -9.18
C THR A 30 12.77 13.20 -8.01
N LEU A 31 12.88 12.55 -6.86
CA LEU A 31 13.55 13.08 -5.67
C LEU A 31 15.05 12.79 -5.78
N ALA A 32 15.84 13.82 -6.05
CA ALA A 32 17.30 13.69 -6.06
C ALA A 32 17.83 13.35 -4.66
N ASP A 33 18.92 12.58 -4.59
CA ASP A 33 19.72 12.43 -3.38
C ASP A 33 21.02 13.22 -3.57
N SER A 34 21.22 14.24 -2.76
CA SER A 34 22.42 15.09 -2.83
C SER A 34 23.68 14.38 -2.33
N HIS A 35 23.55 13.23 -1.69
CA HIS A 35 24.63 12.51 -1.03
C HIS A 35 25.01 11.19 -1.72
N ASN A 36 24.09 10.63 -2.49
CA ASN A 36 24.27 9.39 -3.21
C ASN A 36 23.57 9.45 -4.57
N ASP A 37 23.99 8.66 -5.53
CA ASP A 37 23.33 8.54 -6.84
C ASP A 37 21.99 7.73 -6.76
N HIS A 38 21.26 7.92 -5.67
CA HIS A 38 20.02 7.22 -5.33
C HIS A 38 18.81 8.13 -5.60
N SER A 39 18.56 8.38 -6.87
CA SER A 39 17.34 9.08 -7.28
C SER A 39 16.11 8.21 -7.02
N LEU A 40 15.03 8.82 -6.51
CA LEU A 40 13.79 8.13 -6.17
C LEU A 40 12.67 8.66 -7.07
N GLU A 41 12.12 7.80 -7.92
CA GLU A 41 10.91 8.10 -8.67
C GLU A 41 9.71 8.09 -7.71
N MET A 42 8.94 9.18 -7.71
CA MET A 42 7.74 9.36 -6.92
C MET A 42 6.62 9.89 -7.79
N VAL A 43 5.44 9.33 -7.65
CA VAL A 43 4.21 9.84 -8.24
C VAL A 43 3.22 10.16 -7.13
N VAL A 44 2.39 11.19 -7.33
CA VAL A 44 1.43 11.64 -6.32
C VAL A 44 0.06 11.83 -6.97
N TRP A 45 -0.96 11.21 -6.39
CA TRP A 45 -2.38 11.51 -6.63
C TRP A 45 -2.88 12.40 -5.51
N TYR A 46 -3.69 13.38 -5.83
CA TYR A 46 -4.18 14.33 -4.84
C TYR A 46 -5.55 14.90 -5.23
N PRO A 47 -6.38 15.31 -4.26
CA PRO A 47 -7.62 16.01 -4.53
C PRO A 47 -7.36 17.28 -5.32
N SER A 48 -8.18 17.54 -6.35
CA SER A 48 -8.06 18.73 -7.19
C SER A 48 -9.41 19.42 -7.32
N ALA A 49 -9.39 20.72 -7.58
CA ALA A 49 -10.59 21.49 -7.92
C ALA A 49 -10.78 21.68 -9.43
N THR A 50 -10.00 20.96 -10.25
CA THR A 50 -10.01 21.12 -11.71
C THR A 50 -11.25 20.54 -12.35
N THR A 51 -11.70 21.16 -13.44
CA THR A 51 -12.72 20.60 -14.35
C THR A 51 -12.13 20.14 -15.68
N ALA A 52 -10.79 20.08 -15.78
CA ALA A 52 -10.09 19.65 -16.98
C ALA A 52 -10.36 18.17 -17.28
N ALA A 53 -10.24 17.80 -18.56
CA ALA A 53 -10.42 16.41 -18.98
C ALA A 53 -9.34 15.50 -18.37
N THR A 54 -9.76 14.34 -17.87
CA THR A 54 -8.89 13.30 -17.36
C THR A 54 -8.22 12.53 -18.49
N GLN A 55 -7.10 11.89 -18.16
CA GLN A 55 -6.42 10.91 -18.99
C GLN A 55 -6.12 9.66 -18.16
N LEU A 56 -5.94 8.51 -18.80
CA LEU A 56 -5.54 7.28 -18.11
C LEU A 56 -4.05 7.38 -17.74
N ILE A 57 -3.78 7.23 -16.45
CA ILE A 57 -2.43 7.21 -15.88
C ILE A 57 -2.06 5.77 -15.57
N GLY A 58 -0.85 5.36 -15.95
CA GLY A 58 -0.33 4.00 -15.68
C GLY A 58 -1.06 2.89 -16.43
N ASP A 59 -1.78 3.24 -17.50
CA ASP A 59 -2.39 2.29 -18.43
C ASP A 59 -1.30 1.72 -19.35
N ASP A 60 -1.18 0.41 -19.39
CA ASP A 60 -0.21 -0.30 -20.22
C ASP A 60 -0.82 -1.54 -20.91
N VAL A 61 0.00 -2.41 -21.48
CA VAL A 61 -0.47 -3.62 -22.20
C VAL A 61 -1.02 -4.69 -21.24
N VAL A 62 -0.66 -4.64 -19.96
CA VAL A 62 -1.02 -5.62 -18.94
C VAL A 62 -2.12 -5.09 -18.02
N PHE A 63 -1.98 -3.87 -17.51
CA PHE A 63 -2.83 -3.32 -16.47
C PHE A 63 -3.73 -2.19 -16.93
N VAL A 64 -4.89 -2.10 -16.30
CA VAL A 64 -5.81 -0.98 -16.45
C VAL A 64 -5.30 0.18 -15.60
N GLY A 65 -5.15 1.37 -16.21
CA GLY A 65 -4.79 2.60 -15.53
C GLY A 65 -5.95 3.22 -14.75
N ALA A 66 -5.68 4.37 -14.14
CA ALA A 66 -6.69 5.17 -13.45
C ALA A 66 -6.79 6.58 -14.04
N SER A 67 -8.01 7.14 -14.04
CA SER A 67 -8.26 8.49 -14.56
C SER A 67 -7.76 9.57 -13.60
N ALA A 68 -6.96 10.52 -14.11
CA ALA A 68 -6.53 11.69 -13.38
C ALA A 68 -6.18 12.83 -14.33
N VAL A 69 -6.02 14.05 -13.80
CA VAL A 69 -5.56 15.23 -14.56
C VAL A 69 -4.11 15.52 -14.19
N ARG A 70 -3.21 15.45 -15.18
CA ARG A 70 -1.79 15.74 -14.95
C ARG A 70 -1.60 17.18 -14.53
N ASP A 71 -0.76 17.39 -13.52
CA ASP A 71 -0.32 18.68 -13.01
C ASP A 71 -1.48 19.65 -12.70
N ALA A 72 -2.63 19.08 -12.29
CA ALA A 72 -3.78 19.85 -11.89
C ALA A 72 -3.50 20.63 -10.60
N PRO A 73 -4.08 21.83 -10.42
CA PRO A 73 -3.96 22.54 -9.16
C PRO A 73 -4.60 21.74 -8.02
N PRO A 74 -3.92 21.60 -6.86
CA PRO A 74 -4.47 20.89 -5.73
C PRO A 74 -5.70 21.59 -5.15
N ALA A 75 -6.60 20.80 -4.56
CA ALA A 75 -7.74 21.32 -3.82
C ALA A 75 -7.28 22.05 -2.54
N ALA A 76 -8.07 23.05 -2.11
CA ALA A 76 -7.83 23.75 -0.87
C ALA A 76 -8.10 22.83 0.36
N GLY A 77 -7.50 23.20 1.50
CA GLY A 77 -7.65 22.47 2.76
C GLY A 77 -6.44 21.59 3.07
N LYS A 78 -6.48 20.96 4.25
CA LYS A 78 -5.49 19.97 4.68
C LYS A 78 -5.98 18.57 4.38
N HIS A 79 -5.12 17.75 3.83
CA HIS A 79 -5.42 16.38 3.42
C HIS A 79 -4.52 15.39 4.15
N PRO A 80 -5.03 14.23 4.56
CA PRO A 80 -4.19 13.13 5.04
C PRO A 80 -3.23 12.67 3.95
N LEU A 81 -2.02 12.26 4.32
CA LEU A 81 -1.03 11.70 3.39
C LEU A 81 -0.94 10.19 3.56
N LEU A 82 -1.01 9.47 2.45
CA LEU A 82 -0.62 8.06 2.37
C LEU A 82 0.62 7.91 1.52
N VAL A 83 1.54 7.05 1.95
CA VAL A 83 2.66 6.61 1.12
C VAL A 83 2.49 5.12 0.81
N LEU A 84 2.49 4.78 -0.49
CA LEU A 84 2.37 3.40 -0.97
C LEU A 84 3.76 2.83 -1.26
N SER A 85 4.03 1.64 -0.72
CA SER A 85 5.26 0.88 -0.92
C SER A 85 4.95 -0.44 -1.63
N HIS A 86 5.48 -0.61 -2.84
CA HIS A 86 5.24 -1.79 -3.69
C HIS A 86 5.97 -3.05 -3.20
N GLY A 87 5.54 -4.21 -3.67
CA GLY A 87 6.18 -5.50 -3.44
C GLY A 87 7.50 -5.68 -4.22
N TYR A 88 8.17 -6.82 -4.00
CA TYR A 88 9.37 -7.18 -4.76
C TYR A 88 9.06 -7.30 -6.25
N ARG A 89 9.87 -6.66 -7.11
CA ARG A 89 9.68 -6.56 -8.56
C ARG A 89 8.38 -5.85 -8.99
N GLY A 90 7.77 -5.09 -8.07
CA GLY A 90 6.64 -4.21 -8.38
C GLY A 90 7.09 -2.81 -8.81
N ASN A 91 6.14 -1.90 -8.87
CA ASN A 91 6.38 -0.48 -9.10
C ASN A 91 5.18 0.34 -8.61
N TRP A 92 5.26 1.66 -8.71
CA TRP A 92 4.23 2.58 -8.25
C TRP A 92 2.83 2.32 -8.86
N SER A 93 2.76 1.76 -10.09
CA SER A 93 1.48 1.55 -10.76
C SER A 93 0.72 0.31 -10.25
N ASN A 94 1.37 -0.55 -9.46
CA ASN A 94 0.73 -1.78 -8.96
C ASN A 94 -0.47 -1.50 -8.05
N GLN A 95 -0.45 -0.40 -7.29
CA GLN A 95 -1.55 0.03 -6.42
C GLN A 95 -2.25 1.32 -6.91
N ILE A 96 -2.21 1.60 -8.22
CA ILE A 96 -2.84 2.81 -8.79
C ILE A 96 -4.35 2.88 -8.51
N TRP A 97 -5.01 1.71 -8.46
CA TRP A 97 -6.42 1.57 -8.10
C TRP A 97 -6.70 2.14 -6.70
N LEU A 98 -5.83 1.84 -5.73
CA LEU A 98 -5.95 2.31 -4.36
C LEU A 98 -5.60 3.79 -4.26
N ALA A 99 -4.52 4.22 -4.94
CA ALA A 99 -4.10 5.61 -4.96
C ALA A 99 -5.20 6.53 -5.51
N SER A 100 -5.77 6.19 -6.66
CA SER A 100 -6.86 6.94 -7.26
C SER A 100 -8.11 6.96 -6.38
N ALA A 101 -8.55 5.80 -5.88
CA ALA A 101 -9.75 5.69 -5.06
C ALA A 101 -9.66 6.47 -3.74
N LEU A 102 -8.48 6.53 -3.11
CA LEU A 102 -8.29 7.31 -1.89
C LEU A 102 -8.11 8.80 -2.18
N ALA A 103 -7.51 9.18 -3.32
CA ALA A 103 -7.44 10.59 -3.72
C ALA A 103 -8.84 11.17 -3.98
N HIS A 104 -9.76 10.42 -4.60
CA HIS A 104 -11.18 10.79 -4.70
C HIS A 104 -11.85 11.02 -3.33
N ARG A 105 -11.38 10.32 -2.29
CA ARG A 105 -11.86 10.45 -0.89
C ARG A 105 -11.14 11.53 -0.09
N GLY A 106 -10.29 12.33 -0.73
CA GLY A 106 -9.65 13.48 -0.10
C GLY A 106 -8.25 13.24 0.44
N TYR A 107 -7.62 12.10 0.17
CA TYR A 107 -6.24 11.83 0.56
C TYR A 107 -5.23 12.32 -0.49
N ILE A 108 -4.07 12.78 -0.05
CA ILE A 108 -2.87 12.87 -0.88
C ILE A 108 -2.20 11.49 -0.82
N VAL A 109 -1.91 10.88 -1.97
CA VAL A 109 -1.34 9.54 -2.03
C VAL A 109 -0.07 9.56 -2.86
N ALA A 110 1.08 9.36 -2.22
CA ALA A 110 2.37 9.20 -2.87
C ALA A 110 2.69 7.72 -3.08
N ALA A 111 3.20 7.35 -4.24
CA ALA A 111 3.75 6.03 -4.51
C ALA A 111 5.16 6.15 -5.07
N ILE A 112 6.06 5.30 -4.63
CA ILE A 112 7.49 5.38 -4.93
C ILE A 112 7.99 4.09 -5.57
N ASN A 113 9.02 4.22 -6.40
CA ASN A 113 9.77 3.09 -6.92
C ASN A 113 11.06 2.91 -6.12
N HIS A 114 11.13 1.83 -5.33
CA HIS A 114 12.32 1.53 -4.54
C HIS A 114 13.42 0.95 -5.44
N PRO A 115 14.58 1.62 -5.59
CA PRO A 115 15.66 1.14 -6.43
C PRO A 115 16.10 -0.29 -6.14
N GLY A 116 16.47 -1.02 -7.20
CA GLY A 116 16.90 -2.41 -7.13
C GLY A 116 15.78 -3.45 -6.95
N THR A 117 14.58 -3.05 -6.53
CA THR A 117 13.46 -3.98 -6.26
C THR A 117 12.23 -3.70 -7.12
N THR A 118 12.38 -2.95 -8.22
CA THR A 118 11.29 -2.62 -9.13
C THR A 118 11.18 -3.60 -10.30
N THR A 119 10.13 -3.43 -11.12
CA THR A 119 9.96 -4.15 -12.38
C THR A 119 11.10 -3.81 -13.36
N HIS A 120 11.55 -2.55 -13.37
CA HIS A 120 12.50 -2.02 -14.36
C HIS A 120 13.93 -1.90 -13.82
N ASP A 121 14.12 -1.60 -12.55
CA ASP A 121 15.41 -1.58 -11.87
C ASP A 121 15.56 -2.81 -10.98
N ARG A 122 16.48 -3.68 -11.36
CA ARG A 122 16.79 -4.94 -10.68
C ARG A 122 18.27 -5.00 -10.26
N SER A 123 18.90 -3.83 -10.04
CA SER A 123 20.28 -3.73 -9.56
C SER A 123 20.47 -4.57 -8.29
N PRO A 124 21.33 -5.62 -8.30
CA PRO A 124 21.54 -6.44 -7.11
C PRO A 124 22.15 -5.63 -5.95
N GLN A 125 22.95 -4.63 -6.25
CA GLN A 125 23.62 -3.78 -5.25
C GLN A 125 22.58 -2.91 -4.53
N ALA A 126 21.64 -2.29 -5.26
CA ALA A 126 20.54 -1.51 -4.68
C ALA A 126 19.56 -2.42 -3.94
N ALA A 127 19.19 -3.58 -4.54
CA ALA A 127 18.30 -4.56 -3.92
C ALA A 127 18.81 -5.05 -2.56
N ALA A 128 20.14 -5.28 -2.43
CA ALA A 128 20.77 -5.72 -1.20
C ALA A 128 20.63 -4.70 -0.05
N GLN A 129 20.34 -3.44 -0.35
CA GLN A 129 20.17 -2.39 0.64
C GLN A 129 18.70 -2.23 1.08
N LEU A 130 18.07 -3.32 1.54
CA LEU A 130 16.64 -3.29 1.92
C LEU A 130 16.29 -2.21 2.95
N TRP A 131 17.23 -1.85 3.84
CA TRP A 131 17.06 -0.75 4.80
C TRP A 131 16.86 0.62 4.16
N GLN A 132 17.15 0.78 2.87
CA GLN A 132 16.87 2.02 2.15
C GLN A 132 15.37 2.21 1.89
N ARG A 133 14.57 1.15 1.81
CA ARG A 133 13.14 1.26 1.52
C ARG A 133 12.37 2.09 2.57
N PRO A 134 12.52 1.92 3.89
CA PRO A 134 11.94 2.85 4.87
C PRO A 134 12.50 4.28 4.75
N ILE A 135 13.77 4.45 4.38
CA ILE A 135 14.37 5.77 4.13
C ILE A 135 13.74 6.43 2.90
N ASP A 136 13.46 5.68 1.84
CA ASP A 136 12.75 6.16 0.65
C ASP A 136 11.32 6.64 0.99
N VAL A 137 10.60 5.91 1.87
CA VAL A 137 9.29 6.36 2.38
C VAL A 137 9.43 7.69 3.13
N ARG A 138 10.45 7.86 3.97
CA ARG A 138 10.74 9.13 4.65
C ARG A 138 10.97 10.26 3.65
N ARG A 139 11.79 10.02 2.62
CA ARG A 139 12.05 10.99 1.54
C ARG A 139 10.78 11.36 0.78
N ALA A 140 9.88 10.41 0.54
CA ALA A 140 8.58 10.69 -0.07
C ALA A 140 7.71 11.58 0.83
N ILE A 141 7.65 11.31 2.13
CA ILE A 141 6.96 12.19 3.10
C ILE A 141 7.53 13.61 3.03
N ASP A 142 8.87 13.74 3.05
CA ASP A 142 9.55 15.05 2.93
C ASP A 142 9.22 15.73 1.60
N GLY A 143 9.29 14.99 0.50
CA GLY A 143 9.02 15.49 -0.85
C GLY A 143 7.61 16.04 -1.02
N VAL A 144 6.61 15.39 -0.39
CA VAL A 144 5.22 15.87 -0.46
C VAL A 144 4.98 17.04 0.50
N THR A 145 5.42 16.91 1.75
CA THR A 145 5.13 17.92 2.80
C THR A 145 5.80 19.26 2.56
N THR A 146 6.91 19.28 1.84
CA THR A 146 7.67 20.52 1.51
C THR A 146 7.20 21.23 0.23
N GLN A 147 6.23 20.66 -0.51
CA GLN A 147 5.76 21.20 -1.80
C GLN A 147 4.23 21.35 -1.85
N PRO A 148 3.61 22.09 -0.89
CA PRO A 148 2.14 22.19 -0.81
C PRO A 148 1.52 22.86 -2.04
N GLU A 149 2.27 23.68 -2.77
CA GLU A 149 1.83 24.30 -4.00
C GLU A 149 1.60 23.29 -5.14
N LYS A 150 2.24 22.10 -5.07
CA LYS A 150 2.08 21.05 -6.07
C LYS A 150 1.05 20.02 -5.67
N PHE A 151 0.99 19.62 -4.38
CA PHE A 151 0.24 18.45 -3.93
C PHE A 151 -0.90 18.79 -2.98
N GLY A 152 -0.98 20.03 -2.47
CA GLY A 152 -1.89 20.45 -1.41
C GLY A 152 -1.24 20.38 -0.03
N LEU A 153 -1.91 20.97 0.96
CA LEU A 153 -1.44 20.99 2.33
C LEU A 153 -1.65 19.61 2.99
N VAL A 154 -0.60 19.06 3.56
CA VAL A 154 -0.68 17.80 4.34
C VAL A 154 -1.14 18.08 5.76
N ALA A 155 -2.05 17.27 6.28
CA ALA A 155 -2.36 17.16 7.70
C ALA A 155 -1.24 16.32 8.36
N ASN A 156 -0.25 16.99 8.98
CA ASN A 156 0.98 16.35 9.47
C ASN A 156 0.76 15.33 10.61
N ASP A 157 -0.39 15.38 11.26
CA ASP A 157 -0.89 14.42 12.25
C ASP A 157 -1.61 13.20 11.61
N ARG A 158 -1.69 13.15 10.28
CA ARG A 158 -2.44 12.15 9.50
C ARG A 158 -1.61 11.58 8.35
N ILE A 159 -0.47 10.97 8.70
CA ILE A 159 0.43 10.34 7.72
C ILE A 159 0.42 8.83 7.93
N ALA A 160 0.00 8.08 6.92
CA ALA A 160 -0.04 6.63 6.95
C ALA A 160 0.84 6.00 5.87
N VAL A 161 1.27 4.76 6.09
CA VAL A 161 2.01 3.97 5.09
C VAL A 161 1.25 2.69 4.80
N VAL A 162 1.04 2.41 3.52
CA VAL A 162 0.39 1.19 3.03
C VAL A 162 1.39 0.41 2.20
N GLY A 163 1.61 -0.85 2.51
CA GLY A 163 2.58 -1.68 1.80
C GLY A 163 2.04 -3.04 1.39
N HIS A 164 2.31 -3.43 0.14
CA HIS A 164 1.99 -4.75 -0.38
C HIS A 164 3.22 -5.66 -0.36
N SER A 165 3.05 -6.90 0.10
CA SER A 165 4.13 -7.90 0.08
C SER A 165 5.40 -7.39 0.81
N LEU A 166 6.54 -7.27 0.14
CA LEU A 166 7.75 -6.64 0.66
C LEU A 166 7.51 -5.19 1.12
N GLY A 167 6.59 -4.47 0.49
CA GLY A 167 6.18 -3.14 0.93
C GLY A 167 5.51 -3.13 2.30
N GLY A 168 4.82 -4.20 2.68
CA GLY A 168 4.27 -4.38 4.02
C GLY A 168 5.36 -4.47 5.11
N TRP A 169 6.46 -5.16 4.81
CA TRP A 169 7.67 -5.14 5.64
C TRP A 169 8.21 -3.70 5.78
N THR A 170 8.34 -2.98 4.66
CA THR A 170 8.78 -1.58 4.65
C THR A 170 7.89 -0.69 5.53
N ALA A 171 6.57 -0.87 5.45
CA ALA A 171 5.60 -0.11 6.24
C ALA A 171 5.74 -0.36 7.74
N LEU A 172 6.02 -1.59 8.15
CA LEU A 172 6.26 -1.91 9.56
C LEU A 172 7.58 -1.31 10.07
N GLU A 173 8.65 -1.35 9.26
CA GLU A 173 9.96 -0.79 9.63
C GLU A 173 9.87 0.73 9.87
N ILE A 174 9.26 1.46 8.95
CA ILE A 174 9.10 2.92 9.10
C ILE A 174 8.20 3.30 10.29
N ALA A 175 7.33 2.40 10.73
CA ALA A 175 6.49 2.56 11.91
C ALA A 175 7.19 2.22 13.23
N GLY A 176 8.34 1.56 13.18
CA GLY A 176 9.17 1.23 14.34
C GLY A 176 9.30 -0.25 14.68
N ALA A 177 8.78 -1.15 13.85
CA ALA A 177 9.14 -2.57 13.95
C ALA A 177 10.64 -2.74 13.65
N ARG A 178 11.27 -3.75 14.25
CA ARG A 178 12.71 -4.01 14.13
C ARG A 178 12.90 -5.39 13.51
N PHE A 179 13.70 -5.45 12.46
CA PHE A 179 14.02 -6.70 11.80
C PHE A 179 15.31 -7.32 12.37
N ASP A 180 15.27 -8.61 12.64
CA ASP A 180 16.44 -9.41 13.02
C ASP A 180 16.83 -10.32 11.85
N PRO A 181 17.93 -10.00 11.13
CA PRO A 181 18.39 -10.78 9.98
C PRO A 181 18.76 -12.21 10.33
N ASP A 182 19.34 -12.44 11.52
CA ASP A 182 19.77 -13.77 11.93
C ASP A 182 18.57 -14.64 12.35
N ARG A 183 17.57 -14.05 13.02
CA ARG A 183 16.27 -14.69 13.29
C ARG A 183 15.61 -15.13 11.98
N PHE A 184 15.54 -14.24 10.99
CA PHE A 184 14.90 -14.54 9.72
C PHE A 184 15.66 -15.61 8.92
N ALA A 185 17.01 -15.53 8.90
CA ALA A 185 17.84 -16.54 8.26
C ALA A 185 17.69 -17.92 8.93
N HIS A 186 17.50 -17.96 10.27
CA HIS A 186 17.22 -19.20 10.99
C HIS A 186 15.84 -19.77 10.63
N ASP A 187 14.81 -18.91 10.60
CA ASP A 187 13.45 -19.28 10.23
C ASP A 187 13.38 -19.84 8.80
N CYS A 188 14.10 -19.23 7.85
CA CYS A 188 14.15 -19.71 6.47
C CYS A 188 14.80 -21.09 6.30
N LYS A 189 15.61 -21.58 7.26
CA LYS A 189 16.09 -22.97 7.25
C LYS A 189 14.95 -23.96 7.55
N ALA A 190 13.99 -23.54 8.38
CA ALA A 190 12.81 -24.35 8.69
C ALA A 190 11.72 -24.27 7.60
N HIS A 191 11.67 -23.15 6.87
CA HIS A 191 10.65 -22.85 5.88
C HIS A 191 11.23 -22.44 4.51
N PRO A 192 12.14 -23.23 3.89
CA PRO A 192 12.85 -22.83 2.67
C PRO A 192 11.93 -22.66 1.44
N GLN A 193 10.72 -23.22 1.48
CA GLN A 193 9.75 -23.13 0.39
C GLN A 193 9.03 -21.78 0.30
N LEU A 194 9.14 -20.93 1.31
CA LEU A 194 8.42 -19.67 1.35
C LEU A 194 9.01 -18.63 0.38
N ALA A 195 8.13 -17.91 -0.31
CA ALA A 195 8.52 -16.85 -1.24
C ALA A 195 9.36 -15.76 -0.54
N SER A 196 9.02 -15.43 0.70
CA SER A 196 9.78 -14.48 1.52
C SER A 196 11.24 -14.93 1.72
N CYS A 197 11.49 -16.24 1.96
CA CYS A 197 12.84 -16.79 2.09
C CYS A 197 13.58 -16.84 0.76
N THR A 198 12.87 -17.20 -0.32
CA THR A 198 13.45 -17.20 -1.68
C THR A 198 13.87 -15.80 -2.10
N VAL A 199 13.02 -14.80 -1.90
CA VAL A 199 13.30 -13.39 -2.23
C VAL A 199 14.45 -12.87 -1.37
N TYR A 200 14.42 -13.10 -0.06
CA TYR A 200 15.51 -12.67 0.84
C TYR A 200 16.86 -13.29 0.47
N GLY A 201 16.87 -14.59 0.13
CA GLY A 201 18.08 -15.26 -0.35
C GLY A 201 18.62 -14.70 -1.67
N LYS A 202 17.74 -14.36 -2.63
CA LYS A 202 18.12 -13.72 -3.90
C LYS A 202 18.68 -12.32 -3.72
N ILE A 203 18.08 -11.52 -2.85
CA ILE A 203 18.51 -10.15 -2.54
C ILE A 203 19.81 -10.17 -1.72
N ASN A 204 19.96 -11.15 -0.82
CA ASN A 204 21.09 -11.30 0.10
C ASN A 204 21.42 -10.02 0.89
N PRO A 205 20.46 -9.40 1.58
CA PRO A 205 20.63 -8.08 2.18
C PRO A 205 21.45 -8.08 3.47
N ALA A 206 21.73 -9.26 4.05
CA ALA A 206 22.48 -9.44 5.28
C ALA A 206 23.85 -10.09 5.04
N SER A 207 24.52 -9.74 3.93
CA SER A 207 25.77 -10.37 3.49
C SER A 207 27.00 -9.97 4.32
N THR A 208 26.96 -8.83 5.02
CA THR A 208 28.04 -8.33 5.86
C THR A 208 27.52 -7.94 7.26
N SER A 209 28.43 -7.73 8.21
CA SER A 209 28.07 -7.23 9.55
C SER A 209 27.43 -5.85 9.51
N GLU A 210 27.90 -4.98 8.60
CA GLU A 210 27.38 -3.63 8.40
C GLU A 210 25.95 -3.67 7.83
N SER A 211 25.69 -4.52 6.84
CA SER A 211 24.35 -4.67 6.27
C SER A 211 23.36 -5.29 7.25
N LYS A 212 23.80 -6.25 8.09
CA LYS A 212 22.99 -6.77 9.19
C LYS A 212 22.64 -5.68 10.21
N ALA A 213 23.62 -4.85 10.60
CA ALA A 213 23.40 -3.75 11.52
C ALA A 213 22.43 -2.69 10.93
N ALA A 214 22.56 -2.40 9.64
CA ALA A 214 21.65 -1.48 8.94
C ALA A 214 20.20 -2.00 8.86
N LEU A 215 20.01 -3.29 8.60
CA LEU A 215 18.70 -3.94 8.63
C LEU A 215 18.07 -3.97 10.03
N ALA A 216 18.89 -4.13 11.07
CA ALA A 216 18.44 -4.16 12.46
C ALA A 216 18.31 -2.75 13.08
N ALA A 217 18.63 -1.69 12.35
CA ALA A 217 18.60 -0.32 12.84
C ALA A 217 17.17 0.16 13.13
N ASP A 218 17.03 1.20 13.95
CA ASP A 218 15.77 1.90 14.14
C ASP A 218 15.50 2.83 12.94
N LEU A 219 14.60 2.40 12.06
CA LEU A 219 14.26 3.13 10.84
C LEU A 219 12.96 3.94 10.98
N ARG A 220 12.42 4.04 12.19
CA ARG A 220 11.17 4.71 12.49
C ARG A 220 11.16 6.17 12.05
N ASP A 221 10.06 6.59 11.42
CA ASP A 221 9.68 7.98 11.29
C ASP A 221 8.48 8.29 12.20
N LYS A 222 8.67 9.18 13.17
CA LYS A 222 7.64 9.50 14.17
C LYS A 222 6.42 10.23 13.60
N ARG A 223 6.50 10.70 12.37
CA ARG A 223 5.36 11.33 11.67
C ARG A 223 4.34 10.30 11.17
N VAL A 224 4.76 9.04 11.02
CA VAL A 224 3.84 7.96 10.64
C VAL A 224 2.92 7.66 11.80
N THR A 225 1.61 7.80 11.55
CA THR A 225 0.55 7.69 12.57
C THR A 225 -0.33 6.43 12.39
N ALA A 226 -0.25 5.74 11.26
CA ALA A 226 -0.95 4.48 11.01
C ALA A 226 -0.23 3.65 9.94
N VAL A 227 -0.43 2.33 9.97
CA VAL A 227 0.15 1.40 8.99
C VAL A 227 -0.89 0.41 8.49
N VAL A 228 -0.83 0.10 7.20
CA VAL A 228 -1.61 -0.97 6.58
C VAL A 228 -0.67 -1.91 5.83
N THR A 229 -0.82 -3.20 6.04
CA THR A 229 -0.12 -4.23 5.25
C THR A 229 -1.10 -5.02 4.40
N LEU A 230 -0.77 -5.20 3.12
CA LEU A 230 -1.51 -6.01 2.17
C LEU A 230 -0.69 -7.25 1.86
N ASP A 231 -1.09 -8.38 2.44
CA ASP A 231 -0.50 -9.71 2.25
C ASP A 231 1.03 -9.71 2.30
N LEU A 232 1.57 -9.21 3.42
CA LEU A 232 3.01 -9.00 3.57
C LEU A 232 3.79 -10.30 3.67
N GLY A 233 5.09 -10.21 3.33
CA GLY A 233 6.11 -11.22 3.63
C GLY A 233 7.16 -10.70 4.61
N LEU A 234 8.10 -11.55 5.01
CA LEU A 234 9.22 -11.27 5.92
C LEU A 234 8.81 -10.95 7.38
N SER A 235 7.54 -11.09 7.75
CA SER A 235 7.05 -10.73 9.10
C SER A 235 7.73 -11.52 10.22
N ARG A 236 8.17 -12.75 9.96
CA ARG A 236 8.79 -13.64 10.93
C ARG A 236 10.18 -13.21 11.39
N GLY A 237 10.84 -12.33 10.60
CA GLY A 237 12.09 -11.69 11.01
C GLY A 237 11.91 -10.50 11.96
N MET A 238 10.70 -9.97 12.11
CA MET A 238 10.44 -8.90 13.06
C MET A 238 10.61 -9.40 14.50
N THR A 239 11.19 -8.57 15.38
CA THR A 239 11.35 -8.92 16.80
C THR A 239 10.02 -8.80 17.53
N ASP A 240 9.77 -9.70 18.51
CA ASP A 240 8.51 -9.73 19.25
C ASP A 240 8.36 -8.47 20.11
N GLU A 241 9.47 -7.97 20.67
CA GLU A 241 9.50 -6.77 21.50
C GLU A 241 9.08 -5.54 20.70
N SER A 242 9.60 -5.38 19.48
CA SER A 242 9.27 -4.21 18.65
C SER A 242 7.84 -4.25 18.13
N LEU A 243 7.33 -5.44 17.80
CA LEU A 243 5.94 -5.60 17.37
C LEU A 243 4.97 -5.34 18.53
N ALA A 244 5.24 -5.90 19.72
CA ALA A 244 4.41 -5.69 20.90
C ALA A 244 4.41 -4.22 21.36
N ALA A 245 5.48 -3.48 21.08
CA ALA A 245 5.63 -2.05 21.41
C ALA A 245 5.33 -1.12 20.22
N LEU A 246 4.75 -1.63 19.12
CA LEU A 246 4.49 -0.80 17.94
C LEU A 246 3.52 0.34 18.30
N PRO A 247 3.95 1.61 18.13
CA PRO A 247 3.24 2.73 18.73
C PRO A 247 2.08 3.25 17.90
N VAL A 248 1.84 2.68 16.73
CA VAL A 248 0.81 3.16 15.80
C VAL A 248 -0.23 2.07 15.51
N PRO A 249 -1.48 2.44 15.28
CA PRO A 249 -2.50 1.53 14.80
C PRO A 249 -2.07 0.80 13.53
N THR A 250 -2.37 -0.50 13.47
CA THR A 250 -1.98 -1.34 12.33
C THR A 250 -3.15 -2.16 11.81
N LEU A 251 -3.45 -2.03 10.50
CA LEU A 251 -4.38 -2.90 9.80
C LEU A 251 -3.59 -3.95 8.98
N VAL A 252 -3.82 -5.21 9.27
CA VAL A 252 -3.23 -6.34 8.53
C VAL A 252 -4.31 -6.96 7.66
N ILE A 253 -4.17 -6.83 6.34
CA ILE A 253 -5.06 -7.46 5.35
C ILE A 253 -4.31 -8.63 4.72
N ALA A 254 -4.88 -9.82 4.79
CA ALA A 254 -4.34 -11.04 4.22
C ALA A 254 -5.15 -11.50 3.00
N ALA A 255 -4.48 -12.16 2.05
CA ALA A 255 -5.10 -12.97 1.03
C ALA A 255 -5.56 -14.30 1.65
N GLY A 256 -6.82 -14.68 1.41
CA GLY A 256 -7.42 -15.91 1.97
C GLY A 256 -7.32 -17.11 1.04
N VAL A 257 -6.96 -16.92 -0.23
CA VAL A 257 -6.69 -18.04 -1.14
C VAL A 257 -5.42 -18.76 -0.67
N PRO A 258 -5.48 -20.07 -0.34
CA PRO A 258 -4.35 -20.79 0.20
C PRO A 258 -3.11 -20.72 -0.71
N SER A 259 -1.98 -20.37 -0.15
CA SER A 259 -0.68 -20.35 -0.84
C SER A 259 0.34 -21.16 -0.04
N ARG A 260 1.10 -22.03 -0.72
CA ARG A 260 2.23 -22.75 -0.10
C ARG A 260 3.45 -21.87 0.07
N GLU A 261 3.58 -20.85 -0.76
CA GLU A 261 4.74 -19.96 -0.79
C GLU A 261 4.57 -18.73 0.11
N LEU A 262 3.32 -18.33 0.37
CA LEU A 262 2.96 -17.22 1.25
C LEU A 262 1.71 -17.55 2.09
N PRO A 263 1.78 -18.56 2.98
CA PRO A 263 0.64 -18.93 3.79
C PRO A 263 0.35 -17.85 4.85
N ALA A 264 -0.91 -17.41 4.93
CA ALA A 264 -1.32 -16.38 5.87
C ALA A 264 -0.97 -16.73 7.33
N GLU A 265 -1.05 -18.01 7.70
CA GLU A 265 -0.75 -18.51 9.05
C GLU A 265 0.70 -18.25 9.48
N LEU A 266 1.63 -18.24 8.53
CA LEU A 266 3.05 -17.98 8.79
C LEU A 266 3.44 -16.50 8.57
N GLU A 267 2.68 -15.73 7.82
CA GLU A 267 2.99 -14.33 7.52
C GLU A 267 1.98 -13.37 8.14
N SER A 268 0.90 -13.02 7.46
CA SER A 268 -0.04 -11.97 7.92
C SER A 268 -0.75 -12.32 9.23
N ALA A 269 -1.24 -13.56 9.41
CA ALA A 269 -1.90 -13.97 10.64
C ALA A 269 -0.89 -14.16 11.80
N ASN A 270 0.35 -14.59 11.50
CA ASN A 270 1.43 -14.63 12.48
C ASN A 270 1.76 -13.22 12.98
N LEU A 271 1.91 -12.26 12.07
CA LEU A 271 2.11 -10.85 12.42
C LEU A 271 0.99 -10.35 13.34
N ALA A 272 -0.27 -10.54 12.96
CA ALA A 272 -1.42 -10.03 13.69
C ALA A 272 -1.47 -10.52 15.15
N LYS A 273 -1.06 -11.77 15.42
CA LYS A 273 -0.98 -12.34 16.78
C LYS A 273 0.09 -11.70 17.66
N ARG A 274 1.08 -11.04 17.06
CA ARG A 274 2.24 -10.43 17.74
C ARG A 274 2.09 -8.93 17.93
N LEU A 275 1.10 -8.31 17.27
CA LEU A 275 0.77 -6.89 17.39
C LEU A 275 -0.11 -6.61 18.62
N PRO A 276 -0.11 -5.36 19.14
CA PRO A 276 -1.00 -4.96 20.24
C PRO A 276 -2.48 -5.08 19.84
N ALA A 277 -3.23 -5.95 20.47
CA ALA A 277 -4.64 -6.22 20.12
C ALA A 277 -5.55 -4.98 20.23
N ALA A 278 -5.21 -4.03 21.10
CA ALA A 278 -6.00 -2.81 21.29
C ALA A 278 -5.89 -1.80 20.12
N SER A 279 -4.80 -1.86 19.34
CA SER A 279 -4.51 -0.93 18.25
C SER A 279 -4.31 -1.61 16.90
N SER A 280 -4.48 -2.92 16.80
CA SER A 280 -4.34 -3.65 15.54
C SER A 280 -5.63 -4.38 15.15
N ARG A 281 -5.85 -4.48 13.83
CA ARG A 281 -6.96 -5.19 13.23
C ARG A 281 -6.44 -6.16 12.18
N TYR A 282 -6.91 -7.40 12.18
CA TYR A 282 -6.65 -8.41 11.15
C TYR A 282 -7.92 -8.65 10.33
N VAL A 283 -7.76 -8.67 9.01
CA VAL A 283 -8.84 -9.00 8.07
C VAL A 283 -8.28 -9.93 7.00
N GLU A 284 -8.94 -11.05 6.78
CA GLU A 284 -8.65 -11.97 5.68
C GLU A 284 -9.72 -11.83 4.60
N ILE A 285 -9.30 -11.61 3.37
CA ILE A 285 -10.19 -11.56 2.20
C ILE A 285 -10.20 -12.95 1.57
N SER A 286 -11.20 -13.75 1.90
CA SER A 286 -11.26 -15.18 1.65
C SER A 286 -11.07 -15.61 0.19
N ASP A 287 -11.41 -14.73 -0.77
CA ASP A 287 -11.33 -14.95 -2.20
C ASP A 287 -10.21 -14.14 -2.90
N ALA A 288 -9.39 -13.40 -2.13
CA ALA A 288 -8.21 -12.73 -2.66
C ALA A 288 -7.00 -13.65 -2.72
N SER A 289 -6.25 -13.60 -3.82
CA SER A 289 -4.87 -14.10 -3.93
C SER A 289 -3.87 -12.99 -3.58
N HIS A 290 -2.60 -13.35 -3.44
CA HIS A 290 -1.50 -12.37 -3.26
C HIS A 290 -1.53 -11.24 -4.29
N PHE A 291 -1.87 -11.56 -5.52
CA PHE A 291 -1.88 -10.62 -6.65
C PHE A 291 -3.22 -9.89 -6.83
N SER A 292 -4.26 -10.22 -6.06
CA SER A 292 -5.52 -9.46 -6.09
C SER A 292 -5.36 -8.02 -5.62
N PHE A 293 -4.26 -7.72 -4.91
CA PHE A 293 -3.90 -6.37 -4.48
C PHE A 293 -3.11 -5.56 -5.53
N LEU A 294 -2.85 -6.12 -6.70
CA LEU A 294 -2.27 -5.42 -7.85
C LEU A 294 -3.37 -4.90 -8.77
N SER A 295 -3.04 -3.96 -9.65
CA SER A 295 -3.97 -3.37 -10.62
C SER A 295 -4.70 -4.43 -11.45
N VAL A 296 -5.90 -4.10 -11.93
CA VAL A 296 -6.73 -4.99 -12.74
C VAL A 296 -6.03 -5.30 -14.05
N CYS A 297 -5.91 -6.57 -14.37
CA CYS A 297 -5.35 -7.02 -15.65
C CYS A 297 -6.32 -6.80 -16.80
N LYS A 298 -5.78 -6.42 -17.96
CA LYS A 298 -6.53 -6.36 -19.21
C LYS A 298 -6.84 -7.75 -19.78
N PRO A 299 -7.86 -7.91 -20.60
CA PRO A 299 -8.10 -9.15 -21.32
C PRO A 299 -6.86 -9.60 -22.10
N GLY A 300 -6.44 -10.85 -21.91
CA GLY A 300 -5.23 -11.42 -22.56
C GLY A 300 -3.92 -11.15 -21.83
N ALA A 301 -3.87 -10.27 -20.84
CA ALA A 301 -2.64 -9.93 -20.11
C ALA A 301 -1.98 -11.13 -19.42
N GLN A 302 -2.78 -12.09 -18.93
CA GLN A 302 -2.25 -13.32 -18.35
C GLN A 302 -1.36 -14.10 -19.33
N VAL A 303 -1.78 -14.21 -20.58
CA VAL A 303 -1.03 -14.92 -21.63
C VAL A 303 0.25 -14.15 -21.96
N LEU A 304 0.17 -12.81 -22.09
CA LEU A 304 1.34 -11.97 -22.34
C LEU A 304 2.40 -12.11 -21.23
N LEU A 305 1.98 -12.12 -19.99
CA LEU A 305 2.91 -12.29 -18.86
C LEU A 305 3.54 -13.68 -18.84
N GLU A 306 2.77 -14.72 -19.13
CA GLU A 306 3.26 -16.10 -19.17
C GLU A 306 4.25 -16.33 -20.32
N GLU A 307 4.05 -15.65 -21.47
CA GLU A 307 4.96 -15.70 -22.61
C GLU A 307 6.26 -14.91 -22.36
N ASP A 308 6.19 -13.77 -21.67
CA ASP A 308 7.36 -12.95 -21.32
C ASP A 308 8.22 -13.63 -20.25
N VAL A 309 7.59 -14.08 -19.16
CA VAL A 309 8.26 -14.79 -18.06
C VAL A 309 7.40 -15.98 -17.63
N PRO A 310 7.80 -17.23 -17.92
CA PRO A 310 7.06 -18.40 -17.47
C PRO A 310 6.79 -18.39 -15.98
N GLY A 311 5.51 -18.52 -15.59
CA GLY A 311 5.01 -18.44 -14.24
C GLY A 311 4.45 -17.07 -13.83
N ASP A 312 4.76 -15.98 -14.53
CA ASP A 312 4.25 -14.64 -14.18
C ASP A 312 2.76 -14.45 -14.56
N GLY A 313 2.16 -15.34 -15.34
CA GLY A 313 0.71 -15.37 -15.60
C GLY A 313 -0.14 -15.45 -14.34
N ILE A 314 0.41 -15.92 -13.21
CA ILE A 314 -0.25 -15.94 -11.89
C ILE A 314 -0.61 -14.52 -11.40
N ILE A 315 0.10 -13.48 -11.84
CA ILE A 315 -0.15 -12.08 -11.48
C ILE A 315 -1.58 -11.65 -11.84
N CYS A 316 -2.15 -12.21 -12.90
CA CYS A 316 -3.52 -11.94 -13.34
C CYS A 316 -4.56 -12.93 -12.82
N ARG A 317 -4.20 -13.83 -11.90
CA ARG A 317 -5.13 -14.79 -11.29
C ARG A 317 -5.60 -14.32 -9.91
N ASP A 318 -6.90 -14.37 -9.70
CA ASP A 318 -7.54 -14.34 -8.40
C ASP A 318 -7.91 -15.78 -7.99
N GLY A 319 -8.61 -16.00 -6.89
CA GLY A 319 -9.08 -17.35 -6.51
C GLY A 319 -10.09 -17.92 -7.52
N ASP A 320 -10.18 -19.26 -7.62
CA ASP A 320 -11.01 -19.95 -8.62
C ASP A 320 -12.50 -19.56 -8.58
N SER A 321 -13.01 -19.18 -7.42
CA SER A 321 -14.39 -18.71 -7.20
C SER A 321 -14.41 -17.24 -6.74
N ALA A 322 -13.35 -16.49 -7.02
CA ALA A 322 -13.23 -15.11 -6.56
C ALA A 322 -14.25 -14.18 -7.24
N ARG A 323 -14.66 -13.19 -6.49
CA ARG A 323 -15.27 -11.99 -7.08
C ARG A 323 -14.27 -11.34 -8.04
N SER A 324 -14.74 -10.47 -8.93
CA SER A 324 -13.80 -9.73 -9.78
C SER A 324 -12.80 -8.94 -8.91
N ARG A 325 -11.56 -8.82 -9.37
CA ARG A 325 -10.49 -8.06 -8.68
C ARG A 325 -10.94 -6.65 -8.29
N GLY A 326 -11.69 -5.97 -9.15
CA GLY A 326 -12.24 -4.65 -8.85
C GLY A 326 -13.17 -4.63 -7.63
N VAL A 327 -13.98 -5.67 -7.42
CA VAL A 327 -14.86 -5.79 -6.23
C VAL A 327 -14.04 -6.05 -4.97
N ILE A 328 -13.02 -6.91 -5.05
CA ILE A 328 -12.05 -7.12 -3.95
C ILE A 328 -11.37 -5.79 -3.58
N GLN A 329 -10.90 -5.05 -4.58
CA GLN A 329 -10.24 -3.75 -4.41
C GLN A 329 -11.15 -2.71 -3.77
N GLN A 330 -12.44 -2.66 -4.14
CA GLN A 330 -13.42 -1.79 -3.49
C GLN A 330 -13.57 -2.12 -2.01
N GLN A 331 -13.66 -3.40 -1.64
CA GLN A 331 -13.71 -3.83 -0.24
C GLN A 331 -12.44 -3.41 0.50
N VAL A 332 -11.27 -3.65 -0.07
CA VAL A 332 -9.98 -3.27 0.54
C VAL A 332 -9.88 -1.76 0.73
N THR A 333 -10.26 -0.98 -0.28
CA THR A 333 -10.30 0.49 -0.18
C THR A 333 -11.18 0.96 0.98
N SER A 334 -12.38 0.38 1.11
CA SER A 334 -13.31 0.73 2.20
C SER A 334 -12.74 0.36 3.57
N LEU A 335 -12.13 -0.83 3.71
CA LEU A 335 -11.48 -1.25 4.96
C LEU A 335 -10.33 -0.32 5.37
N ILE A 336 -9.53 0.12 4.40
CA ILE A 336 -8.42 1.05 4.65
C ILE A 336 -8.95 2.42 5.06
N ASP A 337 -9.93 2.95 4.33
CA ASP A 337 -10.52 4.26 4.61
C ASP A 337 -11.18 4.29 6.00
N GLU A 338 -12.03 3.31 6.32
CA GLU A 338 -12.65 3.15 7.64
C GLU A 338 -11.61 3.08 8.77
N PHE A 339 -10.55 2.28 8.56
CA PHE A 339 -9.48 2.14 9.52
C PHE A 339 -8.74 3.46 9.74
N LEU A 340 -8.36 4.16 8.68
CA LEU A 340 -7.65 5.43 8.77
C LEU A 340 -8.50 6.51 9.43
N GLN A 341 -9.78 6.62 9.06
CA GLN A 341 -10.70 7.56 9.70
C GLN A 341 -10.86 7.28 11.19
N SER A 342 -11.01 6.00 11.59
CA SER A 342 -11.16 5.64 13.00
C SER A 342 -9.88 5.81 13.82
N SER A 343 -8.71 5.67 13.20
CA SER A 343 -7.40 5.78 13.85
C SER A 343 -6.99 7.24 14.08
N ILE A 344 -7.44 8.13 13.21
CA ILE A 344 -7.08 9.54 13.17
C ILE A 344 -8.03 10.40 14.05
N ASN A 345 -9.31 10.01 14.18
CA ASN A 345 -10.32 10.80 14.90
C ASN A 345 -10.34 10.56 16.43
N LYS A 346 -9.44 9.74 16.97
CA LYS A 346 -9.38 9.48 18.43
C LYS A 346 -8.83 10.65 19.26
N GLU A 347 -8.17 11.63 18.67
CA GLU A 347 -7.61 12.78 19.40
C GLU A 347 -8.59 13.93 19.60
N ASP A 348 -9.72 13.99 18.87
CA ASP A 348 -10.73 15.03 19.05
C ASP A 348 -11.73 14.74 20.20
N SER A 349 -11.53 13.66 20.99
CA SER A 349 -12.44 13.21 22.03
C SER A 349 -11.84 13.14 23.45
N LEU A 350 -10.74 13.87 23.71
CA LEU A 350 -10.15 14.00 25.07
C LEU A 350 -10.15 15.44 25.56
#